data_122081f4b451a1041cd6f037b25f7d3c
#
_entry.id   122081f4b451a1041cd6f037b25f7d3c
#
_cell.length_a   1.000
_cell.length_b   1.000
_cell.length_c   1.000
_cell.angle_alpha   90.00
_cell.angle_beta   90.00
_cell.angle_gamma   90.00
#
_symmetry.space_group_name_H-M   'P 1'
#
loop_
_entity.id
_entity.type
_entity.pdbx_description
1 polymer ?
#
loop_
_entity_poly.entity_id
_entity_poly.type
_entity_poly.pdbx_seq_one_letter_code
_entity_poly.pdbx_strand_id
1 'polypeptide(L)'
;VVLTSNRTRELSDALRRRCLYLWIDYPSFEKELRIVLRKVPGISQLLAEQIAAFMHLVRRLDLQKVPGVAETLDWSLALLRLHRDHLDRTSVEETIGCLFKHHEDQRLVRGPWLDAALAAIHEAQRDGEGLARALSRIERTLKA
;
A
#
# COMPACT_ATOMS: atom_id res chain seq x y z
N VAL A 1 0.67 30.47 6.78
CA VAL A 1 1.81 29.61 6.41
C VAL A 1 1.49 28.17 6.78
N VAL A 2 1.74 27.24 5.88
CA VAL A 2 1.60 25.79 6.10
C VAL A 2 3.00 25.19 6.15
N LEU A 3 3.29 24.44 7.23
CA LEU A 3 4.53 23.70 7.41
C LEU A 3 4.22 22.22 7.34
N THR A 4 4.99 21.44 6.57
CA THR A 4 4.88 19.99 6.49
C THR A 4 6.12 19.32 7.07
N SER A 5 5.94 18.20 7.74
CA SER A 5 7.03 17.40 8.30
C SER A 5 6.75 15.92 8.11
N ASN A 6 7.74 15.16 7.67
CA ASN A 6 7.71 13.69 7.58
C ASN A 6 8.30 13.02 8.83
N ARG A 7 8.53 13.78 9.91
CA ARG A 7 9.11 13.32 11.18
C ARG A 7 10.55 12.77 11.11
N THR A 8 11.29 13.02 10.03
CA THR A 8 12.73 12.68 9.99
C THR A 8 13.55 13.53 10.95
N ARG A 9 13.02 14.71 11.34
CA ARG A 9 13.55 15.55 12.43
C ARG A 9 12.40 15.95 13.34
N GLU A 10 12.66 16.00 14.64
CA GLU A 10 11.71 16.54 15.59
C GLU A 10 11.53 18.05 15.38
N LEU A 11 10.27 18.47 15.39
CA LEU A 11 9.95 19.90 15.40
C LEU A 11 10.28 20.45 16.78
N SER A 12 10.93 21.63 16.82
CA SER A 12 11.22 22.30 18.09
C SER A 12 9.94 22.58 18.88
N ASP A 13 10.02 22.53 20.20
CA ASP A 13 8.88 22.84 21.07
C ASP A 13 8.33 24.25 20.84
N ALA A 14 9.20 25.20 20.51
CA ALA A 14 8.81 26.57 20.19
C ALA A 14 7.89 26.61 18.95
N LEU A 15 8.16 25.77 17.95
CA LEU A 15 7.34 25.67 16.74
C LEU A 15 6.00 24.96 17.04
N ARG A 16 6.05 23.85 17.79
CA ARG A 16 4.85 23.10 18.19
C ARG A 16 3.85 23.96 18.95
N ARG A 17 4.32 24.81 19.86
CA ARG A 17 3.46 25.70 20.69
C ARG A 17 2.82 26.84 19.90
N ARG A 18 3.36 27.19 18.72
CA ARG A 18 2.90 28.32 17.89
C ARG A 18 2.09 27.89 16.67
N CYS A 19 1.96 26.61 16.43
CA CYS A 19 1.27 26.05 15.26
C CYS A 19 0.09 25.19 15.69
N LEU A 20 -0.95 25.19 14.88
CA LEU A 20 -1.96 24.14 14.91
C LEU A 20 -1.34 22.90 14.27
N TYR A 21 -1.47 21.77 14.94
CA TYR A 21 -0.90 20.51 14.50
C TYR A 21 -1.98 19.59 13.94
N LEU A 22 -1.80 19.16 12.70
CA LEU A 22 -2.63 18.17 12.05
C LEU A 22 -1.79 16.94 11.73
N TRP A 23 -2.16 15.80 12.30
CA TRP A 23 -1.61 14.52 11.93
C TRP A 23 -2.37 13.97 10.71
N ILE A 24 -1.63 13.60 9.66
CA ILE A 24 -2.19 12.96 8.47
C ILE A 24 -1.69 11.52 8.44
N ASP A 25 -2.61 10.59 8.67
CA ASP A 25 -2.33 9.16 8.65
C ASP A 25 -2.41 8.60 7.22
N TYR A 26 -1.99 7.35 7.04
CA TYR A 26 -2.22 6.64 5.79
C TYR A 26 -3.71 6.60 5.44
N PRO A 27 -4.08 6.67 4.16
CA PRO A 27 -5.48 6.59 3.76
C PRO A 27 -6.09 5.23 4.09
N SER A 28 -7.41 5.20 4.30
CA SER A 28 -8.16 3.94 4.31
C SER A 28 -8.09 3.25 2.94
N PHE A 29 -8.41 1.96 2.89
CA PHE A 29 -8.48 1.21 1.63
C PHE A 29 -9.32 1.93 0.57
N GLU A 30 -10.53 2.38 0.93
CA GLU A 30 -11.46 3.04 0.01
C GLU A 30 -10.91 4.39 -0.49
N LYS A 31 -10.25 5.13 0.39
CA LYS A 31 -9.63 6.41 0.03
C LYS A 31 -8.44 6.18 -0.91
N GLU A 32 -7.60 5.19 -0.62
CA GLU A 32 -6.44 4.86 -1.47
C GLU A 32 -6.88 4.35 -2.85
N LEU A 33 -7.87 3.46 -2.90
CA LEU A 33 -8.49 3.01 -4.14
C LEU A 33 -8.97 4.19 -5.00
N ARG A 34 -9.70 5.15 -4.41
CA ARG A 34 -10.15 6.34 -5.12
C ARG A 34 -8.98 7.21 -5.62
N ILE A 35 -7.92 7.31 -4.84
CA ILE A 35 -6.71 8.04 -5.25
C ILE A 35 -6.06 7.36 -6.46
N VAL A 36 -5.88 6.05 -6.43
CA VAL A 36 -5.30 5.28 -7.54
C VAL A 36 -6.12 5.44 -8.80
N LEU A 37 -7.44 5.20 -8.74
CA LEU A 37 -8.34 5.33 -9.89
C LEU A 37 -8.34 6.75 -10.48
N ARG A 38 -8.23 7.78 -9.66
CA ARG A 38 -8.22 9.16 -10.11
C ARG A 38 -6.88 9.60 -10.71
N LYS A 39 -5.77 9.09 -10.16
CA LYS A 39 -4.41 9.55 -10.51
C LYS A 39 -3.73 8.70 -11.56
N VAL A 40 -4.21 7.49 -11.80
CA VAL A 40 -3.66 6.54 -12.77
C VAL A 40 -4.72 6.25 -13.85
N PRO A 41 -4.88 7.13 -14.87
CA PRO A 41 -5.86 6.92 -15.93
C PRO A 41 -5.59 5.62 -16.69
N GLY A 42 -6.62 4.84 -16.95
CA GLY A 42 -6.52 3.57 -17.69
C GLY A 42 -6.26 2.34 -16.84
N ILE A 43 -6.01 2.48 -15.54
CA ILE A 43 -5.94 1.32 -14.64
C ILE A 43 -7.33 0.68 -14.48
N SER A 44 -7.39 -0.66 -14.50
CA SER A 44 -8.64 -1.37 -14.26
C SER A 44 -9.07 -1.28 -12.80
N GLN A 45 -10.37 -1.34 -12.55
CA GLN A 45 -10.94 -1.40 -11.20
C GLN A 45 -10.35 -2.57 -10.42
N LEU A 46 -10.26 -3.75 -11.06
CA LEU A 46 -9.72 -4.97 -10.46
C LEU A 46 -8.29 -4.78 -9.95
N LEU A 47 -7.40 -4.28 -10.82
CA LEU A 47 -5.99 -4.08 -10.46
C LEU A 47 -5.85 -3.00 -9.38
N ALA A 48 -6.60 -1.90 -9.48
CA ALA A 48 -6.58 -0.83 -8.48
C ALA A 48 -7.01 -1.33 -7.09
N GLU A 49 -8.03 -2.18 -7.02
CA GLU A 49 -8.47 -2.82 -5.77
C GLU A 49 -7.42 -3.74 -5.17
N GLN A 50 -6.77 -4.56 -6.01
CA GLN A 50 -5.70 -5.45 -5.57
C GLN A 50 -4.49 -4.67 -5.04
N ILE A 51 -4.09 -3.59 -5.73
CA ILE A 51 -3.01 -2.70 -5.29
C ILE A 51 -3.35 -2.07 -3.94
N ALA A 52 -4.54 -1.47 -3.80
CA ALA A 52 -4.95 -0.82 -2.55
C ALA A 52 -5.01 -1.82 -1.39
N ALA A 53 -5.53 -3.04 -1.62
CA ALA A 53 -5.56 -4.10 -0.62
C ALA A 53 -4.15 -4.56 -0.24
N PHE A 54 -3.28 -4.80 -1.21
CA PHE A 54 -1.90 -5.19 -0.98
C PHE A 54 -1.14 -4.15 -0.16
N MET A 55 -1.27 -2.87 -0.52
CA MET A 55 -0.64 -1.76 0.20
C MET A 55 -1.14 -1.65 1.64
N HIS A 56 -2.43 -1.88 1.87
CA HIS A 56 -3.00 -1.90 3.21
C HIS A 56 -2.38 -3.01 4.08
N LEU A 57 -2.21 -4.22 3.52
CA LEU A 57 -1.60 -5.36 4.21
C LEU A 57 -0.11 -5.15 4.46
N VAL A 58 0.63 -4.67 3.46
CA VAL A 58 2.06 -4.38 3.55
C VAL A 58 2.39 -3.40 4.68
N ARG A 59 1.59 -2.36 4.85
CA ARG A 59 1.79 -1.36 5.91
C ARG A 59 1.60 -1.89 7.33
N ARG A 60 1.14 -3.13 7.49
CA ARG A 60 1.04 -3.83 8.78
C ARG A 60 2.27 -4.65 9.13
N LEU A 61 3.21 -4.77 8.19
CA LEU A 61 4.49 -5.43 8.43
C LEU A 61 5.44 -4.50 9.18
N ASP A 62 6.39 -5.10 9.88
CA ASP A 62 7.47 -4.37 10.56
C ASP A 62 8.57 -4.00 9.56
N LEU A 63 8.31 -2.96 8.79
CA LEU A 63 9.18 -2.47 7.72
C LEU A 63 10.10 -1.36 8.25
N GLN A 64 11.33 -1.31 7.75
CA GLN A 64 12.25 -0.20 8.00
C GLN A 64 11.69 1.11 7.42
N LYS A 65 11.08 1.03 6.25
CA LYS A 65 10.39 2.15 5.60
C LYS A 65 9.06 1.72 5.05
N VAL A 66 8.01 2.17 5.72
CA VAL A 66 6.62 1.93 5.28
C VAL A 66 6.33 2.75 4.01
N PRO A 67 5.88 2.12 2.90
CA PRO A 67 5.59 2.84 1.67
C PRO A 67 4.34 3.72 1.79
N GLY A 68 4.45 4.94 1.26
CA GLY A 68 3.38 5.93 1.23
C GLY A 68 2.51 5.87 -0.02
N VAL A 69 1.64 6.86 -0.16
CA VAL A 69 0.74 6.98 -1.33
C VAL A 69 1.52 7.26 -2.62
N ALA A 70 2.66 7.97 -2.53
CA ALA A 70 3.50 8.22 -3.70
C ALA A 70 4.03 6.92 -4.28
N GLU A 71 4.57 6.04 -3.43
CA GLU A 71 5.04 4.72 -3.85
C GLU A 71 3.90 3.86 -4.42
N THR A 72 2.69 3.96 -3.87
CA THR A 72 1.50 3.28 -4.43
C THR A 72 1.20 3.74 -5.85
N LEU A 73 1.25 5.05 -6.11
CA LEU A 73 0.97 5.62 -7.44
C LEU A 73 2.06 5.26 -8.44
N ASP A 74 3.33 5.35 -8.05
CA ASP A 74 4.46 4.98 -8.90
C ASP A 74 4.40 3.50 -9.27
N TRP A 75 4.07 2.64 -8.32
CA TRP A 75 3.90 1.21 -8.55
C TRP A 75 2.71 0.91 -9.45
N SER A 76 1.59 1.57 -9.24
CA SER A 76 0.39 1.44 -10.09
C SER A 76 0.69 1.81 -11.55
N LEU A 77 1.45 2.91 -11.77
CA LEU A 77 1.90 3.32 -13.10
C LEU A 77 2.86 2.30 -13.72
N ALA A 78 3.78 1.74 -12.94
CA ALA A 78 4.70 0.72 -13.43
C ALA A 78 3.95 -0.55 -13.89
N LEU A 79 3.01 -1.05 -13.08
CA LEU A 79 2.17 -2.20 -13.43
C LEU A 79 1.34 -1.94 -14.69
N LEU A 80 0.73 -0.76 -14.80
CA LEU A 80 -0.04 -0.36 -15.98
C LEU A 80 0.85 -0.34 -17.26
N ARG A 81 2.05 0.22 -17.17
CA ARG A 81 3.01 0.26 -18.30
C ARG A 81 3.54 -1.10 -18.69
N LEU A 82 3.59 -2.03 -17.76
CA LEU A 82 3.93 -3.42 -18.00
C LEU A 82 2.73 -4.27 -18.47
N HIS A 83 1.61 -3.60 -18.76
CA HIS A 83 0.36 -4.25 -19.21
C HIS A 83 -0.12 -5.35 -18.26
N ARG A 84 0.06 -5.16 -16.95
CA ARG A 84 -0.49 -6.08 -15.94
C ARG A 84 -1.95 -5.72 -15.70
N ASP A 85 -2.81 -6.72 -15.70
CA ASP A 85 -4.26 -6.59 -15.47
C ASP A 85 -4.69 -7.08 -14.08
N HIS A 86 -3.81 -7.81 -13.40
CA HIS A 86 -3.99 -8.29 -12.02
C HIS A 86 -2.64 -8.42 -11.31
N LEU A 87 -2.67 -8.51 -9.98
CA LEU A 87 -1.49 -8.80 -9.17
C LEU A 87 -1.30 -10.31 -9.06
N ASP A 88 -0.15 -10.77 -9.51
CA ASP A 88 0.37 -12.11 -9.28
C ASP A 88 1.77 -12.04 -8.65
N ARG A 89 2.31 -13.18 -8.26
CA ARG A 89 3.65 -13.27 -7.68
C ARG A 89 4.70 -12.64 -8.58
N THR A 90 4.68 -12.96 -9.86
CA THR A 90 5.66 -12.48 -10.84
C THR A 90 5.63 -10.96 -10.97
N SER A 91 4.44 -10.39 -11.14
CA SER A 91 4.29 -8.92 -11.27
C SER A 91 4.77 -8.18 -10.03
N VAL A 92 4.51 -8.72 -8.83
CA VAL A 92 5.02 -8.12 -7.58
C VAL A 92 6.54 -8.24 -7.49
N GLU A 93 7.11 -9.42 -7.71
CA GLU A 93 8.57 -9.65 -7.58
C GLU A 93 9.38 -8.81 -8.58
N GLU A 94 8.90 -8.65 -9.81
CA GLU A 94 9.54 -7.81 -10.83
C GLU A 94 9.48 -6.31 -10.51
N THR A 95 8.45 -5.87 -9.81
CA THR A 95 8.22 -4.45 -9.56
C THR A 95 8.40 -4.03 -8.10
N ILE A 96 8.76 -4.94 -7.22
CA ILE A 96 8.88 -4.71 -5.76
C ILE A 96 9.84 -3.55 -5.41
N GLY A 97 10.83 -3.28 -6.27
CA GLY A 97 11.75 -2.16 -6.13
C GLY A 97 11.10 -0.77 -6.26
N CYS A 98 9.88 -0.69 -6.81
CA CYS A 98 9.08 0.55 -6.78
C CYS A 98 8.63 0.89 -5.36
N LEU A 99 8.29 -0.13 -4.56
CA LEU A 99 7.77 0.02 -3.21
C LEU A 99 8.87 0.09 -2.14
N PHE A 100 9.86 -0.79 -2.24
CA PHE A 100 10.87 -0.97 -1.19
C PHE A 100 12.27 -0.72 -1.72
N LYS A 101 12.98 0.20 -1.07
CA LYS A 101 14.38 0.53 -1.37
C LYS A 101 15.36 -0.24 -0.50
N HIS A 102 14.90 -0.77 0.65
CA HIS A 102 15.69 -1.58 1.56
C HIS A 102 15.52 -3.07 1.23
N HIS A 103 16.64 -3.78 1.16
CA HIS A 103 16.66 -5.19 0.79
C HIS A 103 15.95 -6.08 1.83
N GLU A 104 16.04 -5.71 3.11
CA GLU A 104 15.38 -6.39 4.22
C GLU A 104 13.86 -6.32 4.08
N ASP A 105 13.32 -5.14 3.73
CA ASP A 105 11.88 -4.95 3.50
C ASP A 105 11.40 -5.80 2.31
N GLN A 106 12.19 -5.85 1.22
CA GLN A 106 11.89 -6.72 0.09
C GLN A 106 11.87 -8.20 0.47
N ARG A 107 12.83 -8.64 1.30
CA ARG A 107 12.89 -10.03 1.78
C ARG A 107 11.71 -10.39 2.66
N LEU A 108 11.26 -9.46 3.51
CA LEU A 108 10.12 -9.67 4.39
C LEU A 108 8.82 -9.88 3.59
N VAL A 109 8.66 -9.13 2.50
CA VAL A 109 7.47 -9.22 1.65
C VAL A 109 7.51 -10.45 0.73
N ARG A 110 8.69 -10.81 0.23
CA ARG A 110 8.86 -12.00 -0.61
C ARG A 110 8.66 -13.29 0.20
N GLY A 111 8.32 -14.36 -0.48
CA GLY A 111 8.17 -15.67 0.15
C GLY A 111 6.74 -16.02 0.57
N PRO A 112 6.56 -16.81 1.64
CA PRO A 112 5.24 -17.34 2.02
C PRO A 112 4.19 -16.28 2.30
N TRP A 113 4.61 -15.13 2.84
CA TRP A 113 3.71 -14.02 3.12
C TRP A 113 3.08 -13.46 1.83
N LEU A 114 3.88 -13.31 0.77
CA LEU A 114 3.40 -12.81 -0.52
C LEU A 114 2.33 -13.74 -1.10
N ASP A 115 2.61 -15.04 -1.09
CA ASP A 115 1.67 -16.04 -1.61
C ASP A 115 0.36 -16.03 -0.83
N ALA A 116 0.45 -15.97 0.50
CA ALA A 116 -0.73 -15.94 1.37
C ALA A 116 -1.54 -14.65 1.18
N ALA A 117 -0.87 -13.49 1.06
CA ALA A 117 -1.53 -12.21 0.86
C ALA A 117 -2.27 -12.16 -0.50
N LEU A 118 -1.60 -12.58 -1.59
CA LEU A 118 -2.20 -12.62 -2.92
C LEU A 118 -3.36 -13.62 -2.98
N ALA A 119 -3.19 -14.81 -2.43
CA ALA A 119 -4.26 -15.82 -2.37
C ALA A 119 -5.50 -15.28 -1.65
N ALA A 120 -5.32 -14.64 -0.49
CA ALA A 120 -6.41 -14.09 0.29
C ALA A 120 -7.13 -12.91 -0.42
N ILE A 121 -6.38 -12.05 -1.12
CA ILE A 121 -6.96 -10.97 -1.93
C ILE A 121 -7.80 -11.56 -3.08
N HIS A 122 -7.27 -12.52 -3.81
CA HIS A 122 -7.97 -13.15 -4.93
C HIS A 122 -9.20 -13.95 -4.48
N GLU A 123 -9.11 -14.65 -3.35
CA GLU A 123 -10.25 -15.36 -2.76
C GLU A 123 -11.39 -14.40 -2.40
N ALA A 124 -11.08 -13.32 -1.69
CA ALA A 124 -12.08 -12.33 -1.31
C ALA A 124 -12.78 -11.68 -2.53
N GLN A 125 -12.04 -11.48 -3.63
CA GLN A 125 -12.63 -10.96 -4.86
C GLN A 125 -13.53 -12.00 -5.56
N ARG A 126 -13.12 -13.27 -5.60
CA ARG A 126 -13.93 -14.33 -6.19
C ARG A 126 -15.22 -14.58 -5.43
N ASP A 127 -15.16 -14.52 -4.11
CA ASP A 127 -16.33 -14.74 -3.24
C ASP A 127 -17.30 -13.54 -3.21
N GLY A 128 -16.92 -12.43 -3.85
CA GLY A 128 -17.74 -11.22 -3.87
C GLY A 128 -17.92 -10.55 -2.50
N GLU A 129 -17.07 -10.90 -1.53
CA GLU A 129 -17.12 -10.34 -0.16
C GLU A 129 -16.81 -8.84 -0.14
N GLY A 130 -16.09 -8.34 -1.13
CA GLY A 130 -15.58 -6.98 -1.16
C GLY A 130 -14.33 -6.81 -0.28
N LEU A 131 -13.24 -6.36 -0.88
CA LEU A 131 -11.93 -6.29 -0.22
C LEU A 131 -11.93 -5.43 1.05
N ALA A 132 -12.71 -4.35 1.08
CA ALA A 132 -12.83 -3.50 2.26
C ALA A 132 -13.26 -4.27 3.53
N ARG A 133 -14.18 -5.22 3.37
CA ARG A 133 -14.66 -6.06 4.49
C ARG A 133 -13.70 -7.21 4.80
N ALA A 134 -13.13 -7.81 3.76
CA ALA A 134 -12.21 -8.93 3.88
C ALA A 134 -10.88 -8.56 4.56
N LEU A 135 -10.40 -7.33 4.41
CA LEU A 135 -9.07 -6.90 4.88
C LEU A 135 -8.83 -7.20 6.37
N SER A 136 -9.79 -6.91 7.25
CA SER A 136 -9.64 -7.19 8.69
C SER A 136 -9.51 -8.68 9.00
N ARG A 137 -10.15 -9.55 8.22
CA ARG A 137 -10.01 -11.01 8.32
C ARG A 137 -8.65 -11.44 7.80
N ILE A 138 -8.26 -10.95 6.64
CA ILE A 138 -6.98 -11.25 5.98
C ILE A 138 -5.81 -10.85 6.89
N GLU A 139 -5.84 -9.66 7.48
CA GLU A 139 -4.80 -9.20 8.42
C GLU A 139 -4.61 -10.17 9.60
N ARG A 140 -5.70 -10.68 10.16
CA ARG A 140 -5.63 -11.66 11.27
C ARG A 140 -5.00 -12.97 10.84
N THR A 141 -5.36 -13.45 9.66
CA THR A 141 -4.81 -14.70 9.11
C THR A 141 -3.32 -14.59 8.80
N LEU A 142 -2.86 -13.45 8.29
CA LEU A 142 -1.46 -13.23 7.95
C LEU A 142 -0.56 -12.98 9.16
N LYS A 143 -1.13 -12.67 10.34
CA LYS A 143 -0.39 -12.51 11.61
C LYS A 143 -0.26 -13.79 12.41
N ALA A 144 -1.08 -14.78 12.12
CA ALA A 144 -1.04 -16.09 12.77
C ALA A 144 0.04 -16.96 12.15
#